data_6414cff3e6fe80c76eb0ccf802f57eb6
#
_entry.id   6414cff3e6fe80c76eb0ccf802f57eb6
#
_cell.length_a   1.000
_cell.length_b   1.000
_cell.length_c   1.000
_cell.angle_alpha   90.00
_cell.angle_beta   90.00
_cell.angle_gamma   90.00
#
_symmetry.space_group_name_H-M   'P 1'
#
loop_
_entity.id
_entity.type
_entity.pdbx_description
1 polymer ?
#
loop_
_entity_poly.entity_id
_entity_poly.type
_entity_poly.pdbx_seq_one_letter_code
_entity_poly.pdbx_strand_id
1 'polypeptide(L)'
;MFKKIALATALVATASFATWDKFPVLENHKGQAKVTEDYGMQDKASWDEMSIGARFTVIPNLELGLVLGYHLFSNWDGDDQEIDGLTNLPIMVRYQFMPTMNAFLDVTLPIGNEDVVGDDGEIPFHFGVQYSQKMGIVDLGTELGLQIETAGDNKTTPPWTLNLGAEGDFAVSQMFTPYVGIDLYMLLGKFTFDGDSEGDSFTGDLLFNPYLGLGIQFNQVLSFDINASFLFGNSDAMKIKSRSDEVQTIIEASLILSF
;
A
#
# COMPACT_ATOMS: atom_id res chain seq x y z
N MET A 1 -19.06 30.21 2.61
CA MET A 1 -17.79 30.21 1.90
C MET A 1 -16.99 29.07 2.50
N PHE A 2 -17.32 27.84 2.07
CA PHE A 2 -16.65 26.63 2.53
C PHE A 2 -15.28 26.57 1.87
N LYS A 3 -14.21 26.67 2.66
CA LYS A 3 -12.88 26.33 2.19
C LYS A 3 -12.96 24.86 1.79
N LYS A 4 -12.82 24.57 0.51
CA LYS A 4 -12.44 23.24 0.05
C LYS A 4 -11.14 22.96 0.76
N ILE A 5 -11.19 22.12 1.79
CA ILE A 5 -10.01 21.46 2.32
C ILE A 5 -9.63 20.56 1.18
N ALA A 6 -8.61 20.94 0.42
CA ALA A 6 -7.92 20.02 -0.47
C ALA A 6 -7.47 18.91 0.45
N LEU A 7 -8.16 17.79 0.38
CA LEU A 7 -7.78 16.55 1.03
C LEU A 7 -6.58 16.07 0.23
N ALA A 8 -5.37 16.48 0.66
CA ALA A 8 -4.16 15.82 0.23
C ALA A 8 -4.26 14.40 0.78
N THR A 9 -5.00 13.57 0.07
CA THR A 9 -4.93 12.14 0.18
C THR A 9 -3.69 11.74 -0.58
N ALA A 10 -2.50 11.94 0.03
CA ALA A 10 -1.49 10.94 -0.17
C ALA A 10 -2.12 9.65 0.40
N LEU A 11 -3.08 9.08 -0.34
CA LEU A 11 -3.37 7.68 -0.26
C LEU A 11 -2.08 7.03 -0.74
N VAL A 12 -1.13 6.86 0.18
CA VAL A 12 -0.32 5.68 0.11
C VAL A 12 -1.37 4.59 0.29
N ALA A 13 -2.02 4.22 -0.82
CA ALA A 13 -2.48 2.88 -0.94
C ALA A 13 -1.19 2.07 -0.78
N THR A 14 -0.78 1.85 0.46
CA THR A 14 -0.20 0.59 0.80
C THR A 14 -1.36 -0.36 0.57
N ALA A 15 -1.72 -0.55 -0.72
CA ALA A 15 -2.36 -1.76 -1.10
C ALA A 15 -1.43 -2.79 -0.51
N SER A 16 -1.79 -3.25 0.68
CA SER A 16 -1.21 -4.40 1.33
C SER A 16 -1.47 -5.51 0.34
N PHE A 17 -0.61 -5.63 -0.67
CA PHE A 17 -0.54 -6.79 -1.55
C PHE A 17 0.05 -7.90 -0.69
N ALA A 18 -0.63 -8.21 0.43
CA ALA A 18 -0.15 -9.06 1.49
C ALA A 18 0.54 -10.34 0.99
N THR A 19 0.17 -10.82 -0.18
CA THR A 19 0.81 -11.94 -0.85
C THR A 19 1.85 -11.55 -1.92
N TRP A 20 1.99 -10.26 -2.28
CA TRP A 20 2.95 -9.81 -3.29
C TRP A 20 4.19 -9.12 -2.69
N ASP A 21 4.05 -8.53 -1.51
CA ASP A 21 5.13 -7.87 -0.79
C ASP A 21 5.77 -8.79 0.26
N LYS A 22 6.96 -8.46 0.71
CA LYS A 22 7.73 -9.12 1.75
C LYS A 22 8.24 -10.54 1.40
N PHE A 23 7.87 -11.09 0.23
CA PHE A 23 8.23 -12.45 -0.20
C PHE A 23 9.15 -12.45 -1.42
N PRO A 24 9.75 -13.62 -1.79
CA PRO A 24 10.62 -13.71 -2.94
C PRO A 24 9.90 -13.32 -4.24
N VAL A 25 10.66 -12.80 -5.19
CA VAL A 25 10.18 -12.61 -6.57
C VAL A 25 9.72 -13.93 -7.17
N LEU A 26 8.82 -13.88 -8.14
CA LEU A 26 8.37 -15.08 -8.85
C LEU A 26 9.52 -15.74 -9.61
N GLU A 27 9.37 -17.01 -9.93
CA GLU A 27 10.31 -17.72 -10.80
C GLU A 27 10.45 -17.01 -12.15
N ASN A 28 11.60 -17.21 -12.80
CA ASN A 28 11.90 -16.59 -14.10
C ASN A 28 10.82 -16.85 -15.14
N HIS A 29 10.36 -15.80 -15.81
CA HIS A 29 9.26 -15.80 -16.78
C HIS A 29 7.91 -16.26 -16.22
N LYS A 30 7.71 -16.14 -14.92
CA LYS A 30 6.41 -16.29 -14.28
C LYS A 30 5.80 -14.93 -14.01
N GLY A 31 4.48 -14.89 -13.99
CA GLY A 31 3.72 -13.69 -13.74
C GLY A 31 2.44 -13.97 -12.95
N GLN A 32 1.88 -12.90 -12.42
CA GLN A 32 0.56 -12.88 -11.81
C GLN A 32 -0.20 -11.65 -12.29
N ALA A 33 -1.49 -11.80 -12.47
CA ALA A 33 -2.44 -10.70 -12.62
C ALA A 33 -3.44 -10.78 -11.47
N LYS A 34 -3.82 -9.63 -10.92
CA LYS A 34 -4.72 -9.53 -9.76
C LYS A 34 -5.81 -8.50 -10.05
N VAL A 35 -7.05 -8.83 -9.74
CA VAL A 35 -8.15 -7.88 -9.64
C VAL A 35 -8.51 -7.78 -8.18
N THR A 36 -8.56 -6.57 -7.65
CA THR A 36 -8.79 -6.28 -6.23
C THR A 36 -9.95 -5.33 -6.07
N GLU A 37 -10.73 -5.54 -5.05
CA GLU A 37 -11.76 -4.67 -4.52
C GLU A 37 -11.38 -4.29 -3.09
N ASP A 38 -11.35 -2.99 -2.79
CA ASP A 38 -10.98 -2.41 -1.49
C ASP A 38 -12.13 -1.59 -0.95
N TYR A 39 -12.75 -2.04 0.13
CA TYR A 39 -13.74 -1.27 0.85
C TYR A 39 -13.14 -0.65 2.10
N GLY A 40 -13.02 0.68 2.11
CA GLY A 40 -12.45 1.45 3.21
C GLY A 40 -13.50 2.14 4.07
N MET A 41 -13.22 2.22 5.38
CA MET A 41 -14.03 2.91 6.38
C MET A 41 -13.14 3.66 7.35
N GLN A 42 -13.51 4.91 7.68
CA GLN A 42 -12.85 5.68 8.73
C GLN A 42 -13.78 6.79 9.22
N ASP A 43 -14.08 6.82 10.53
CA ASP A 43 -15.03 7.77 11.12
C ASP A 43 -16.39 7.70 10.39
N LYS A 44 -16.81 8.78 9.76
CA LYS A 44 -18.03 8.91 8.97
C LYS A 44 -17.83 8.66 7.48
N ALA A 45 -16.59 8.44 7.05
CA ALA A 45 -16.25 8.19 5.66
C ALA A 45 -16.29 6.69 5.34
N SER A 46 -16.76 6.36 4.15
CA SER A 46 -16.51 5.07 3.51
C SER A 46 -16.23 5.30 2.03
N TRP A 47 -15.48 4.38 1.44
CA TRP A 47 -15.12 4.45 0.02
C TRP A 47 -14.89 3.06 -0.53
N ASP A 48 -14.90 2.96 -1.85
CA ASP A 48 -14.69 1.74 -2.59
C ASP A 48 -13.74 1.98 -3.77
N GLU A 49 -12.74 1.13 -3.91
CA GLU A 49 -11.76 1.18 -4.97
C GLU A 49 -11.60 -0.20 -5.61
N MET A 50 -11.54 -0.24 -6.94
CA MET A 50 -11.20 -1.43 -7.69
C MET A 50 -9.85 -1.24 -8.37
N SER A 51 -9.04 -2.29 -8.40
CA SER A 51 -7.75 -2.22 -9.10
C SER A 51 -7.47 -3.48 -9.92
N ILE A 52 -6.61 -3.28 -10.92
CA ILE A 52 -6.01 -4.38 -11.71
C ILE A 52 -4.51 -4.25 -11.58
N GLY A 53 -3.88 -5.26 -10.99
CA GLY A 53 -2.44 -5.35 -10.85
C GLY A 53 -1.86 -6.46 -11.72
N ALA A 54 -0.61 -6.29 -12.13
CA ALA A 54 0.18 -7.33 -12.76
C ALA A 54 1.64 -7.27 -12.28
N ARG A 55 2.27 -8.45 -12.09
CA ARG A 55 3.70 -8.57 -11.86
C ARG A 55 4.28 -9.69 -12.71
N PHE A 56 5.53 -9.53 -13.14
CA PHE A 56 6.22 -10.48 -14.01
C PHE A 56 7.73 -10.45 -13.80
N THR A 57 8.34 -11.63 -13.66
CA THR A 57 9.79 -11.76 -13.57
C THR A 57 10.40 -11.79 -14.98
N VAL A 58 10.88 -10.61 -15.41
CA VAL A 58 11.33 -10.35 -16.79
C VAL A 58 12.67 -11.03 -17.14
N ILE A 59 13.55 -11.14 -16.17
CA ILE A 59 14.81 -11.90 -16.21
C ILE A 59 15.01 -12.52 -14.82
N PRO A 60 15.90 -13.53 -14.69
CA PRO A 60 16.13 -14.14 -13.37
C PRO A 60 16.37 -13.11 -12.27
N ASN A 61 15.60 -13.21 -11.21
CA ASN A 61 15.66 -12.37 -10.01
C ASN A 61 15.16 -10.91 -10.16
N LEU A 62 14.71 -10.47 -11.35
CA LEU A 62 14.17 -9.12 -11.54
C LEU A 62 12.68 -9.20 -11.89
N GLU A 63 11.85 -8.73 -10.98
CA GLU A 63 10.41 -8.63 -11.14
C GLU A 63 9.99 -7.17 -11.32
N LEU A 64 9.07 -6.95 -12.24
CA LEU A 64 8.39 -5.68 -12.45
C LEU A 64 6.91 -5.86 -12.19
N GLY A 65 6.28 -4.84 -11.61
CA GLY A 65 4.84 -4.82 -11.37
C GLY A 65 4.25 -3.44 -11.58
N LEU A 66 2.95 -3.40 -11.75
CA LEU A 66 2.16 -2.18 -11.80
C LEU A 66 0.73 -2.46 -11.31
N VAL A 67 0.05 -1.41 -10.85
CA VAL A 67 -1.36 -1.47 -10.44
C VAL A 67 -2.08 -0.27 -11.02
N LEU A 68 -3.20 -0.49 -11.67
CA LEU A 68 -4.11 0.55 -12.14
C LEU A 68 -5.38 0.50 -11.27
N GLY A 69 -5.60 1.53 -10.49
CA GLY A 69 -6.75 1.64 -9.60
C GLY A 69 -7.80 2.62 -10.12
N TYR A 70 -9.02 2.40 -9.71
CA TYR A 70 -10.16 3.26 -9.97
C TYR A 70 -11.01 3.39 -8.71
N HIS A 71 -11.18 4.61 -8.23
CA HIS A 71 -12.05 4.95 -7.12
C HIS A 71 -13.49 4.97 -7.61
N LEU A 72 -14.34 4.12 -7.02
CA LEU A 72 -15.73 3.92 -7.47
C LEU A 72 -16.69 4.88 -6.83
N PHE A 73 -16.58 5.10 -5.53
CA PHE A 73 -17.37 6.07 -4.80
C PHE A 73 -16.76 6.48 -3.45
N SER A 74 -17.19 7.60 -2.93
CA SER A 74 -17.01 8.02 -1.53
C SER A 74 -18.35 8.38 -0.91
N ASN A 75 -18.51 8.09 0.39
CA ASN A 75 -19.65 8.51 1.17
C ASN A 75 -19.16 9.22 2.44
N TRP A 76 -19.84 10.27 2.85
CA TRP A 76 -19.56 10.98 4.08
C TRP A 76 -20.84 11.20 4.86
N ASP A 77 -20.95 10.63 6.07
CA ASP A 77 -22.10 10.76 7.01
C ASP A 77 -23.44 10.30 6.38
N GLY A 78 -23.39 9.37 5.43
CA GLY A 78 -24.55 8.87 4.68
C GLY A 78 -24.84 9.61 3.36
N ASP A 79 -24.10 10.66 3.05
CA ASP A 79 -24.24 11.41 1.80
C ASP A 79 -23.18 10.95 0.78
N ASP A 80 -23.63 10.51 -0.39
CA ASP A 80 -22.75 10.14 -1.48
C ASP A 80 -22.00 11.38 -2.00
N GLN A 81 -20.69 11.23 -2.12
CA GLN A 81 -19.84 12.21 -2.76
C GLN A 81 -19.67 11.79 -4.22
N GLU A 82 -20.00 12.68 -5.15
CA GLU A 82 -19.80 12.45 -6.60
C GLU A 82 -18.29 12.55 -6.93
N ILE A 83 -17.51 11.60 -6.41
CA ILE A 83 -16.07 11.50 -6.61
C ILE A 83 -15.79 10.09 -7.12
N ASP A 84 -15.38 9.99 -8.38
CA ASP A 84 -14.92 8.76 -9.00
C ASP A 84 -13.80 9.04 -9.99
N GLY A 85 -12.98 8.05 -10.29
CA GLY A 85 -11.90 8.22 -11.25
C GLY A 85 -10.67 7.37 -10.99
N LEU A 86 -9.67 7.55 -11.85
CA LEU A 86 -8.40 6.85 -11.73
C LEU A 86 -7.65 7.29 -10.49
N THR A 87 -7.00 6.32 -9.82
CA THR A 87 -5.99 6.58 -8.79
C THR A 87 -4.61 6.78 -9.42
N ASN A 88 -3.63 7.20 -8.63
CA ASN A 88 -2.24 7.25 -9.08
C ASN A 88 -1.71 5.86 -9.42
N LEU A 89 -0.71 5.77 -10.30
CA LEU A 89 -0.17 4.51 -10.84
C LEU A 89 1.10 4.08 -10.10
N PRO A 90 1.04 3.11 -9.17
CA PRO A 90 2.22 2.46 -8.60
C PRO A 90 2.92 1.57 -9.64
N ILE A 91 4.23 1.76 -9.76
CA ILE A 91 5.15 0.90 -10.52
C ILE A 91 6.12 0.29 -9.53
N MET A 92 6.26 -1.01 -9.57
CA MET A 92 7.05 -1.80 -8.62
C MET A 92 8.24 -2.46 -9.31
N VAL A 93 9.39 -2.42 -8.65
CA VAL A 93 10.62 -3.11 -9.09
C VAL A 93 11.14 -3.91 -7.89
N ARG A 94 11.39 -5.21 -8.08
CA ARG A 94 11.96 -6.10 -7.07
C ARG A 94 13.19 -6.81 -7.66
N TYR A 95 14.31 -6.81 -6.94
CA TYR A 95 15.52 -7.53 -7.32
C TYR A 95 15.97 -8.47 -6.22
N GLN A 96 15.86 -9.77 -6.46
CA GLN A 96 16.27 -10.84 -5.56
C GLN A 96 17.78 -11.04 -5.60
N PHE A 97 18.53 -10.42 -4.72
CA PHE A 97 20.00 -10.51 -4.70
C PHE A 97 20.52 -11.68 -3.85
N MET A 98 19.68 -12.26 -2.99
CA MET A 98 19.93 -13.50 -2.23
C MET A 98 18.66 -14.36 -2.24
N PRO A 99 18.76 -15.69 -2.00
CA PRO A 99 17.57 -16.55 -1.98
C PRO A 99 16.48 -16.12 -0.98
N THR A 100 16.87 -15.39 0.07
CA THR A 100 15.98 -14.91 1.14
C THR A 100 15.84 -13.40 1.18
N MET A 101 16.49 -12.66 0.28
CA MET A 101 16.47 -11.19 0.32
C MET A 101 16.28 -10.58 -1.06
N ASN A 102 15.40 -9.61 -1.15
CA ASN A 102 15.27 -8.74 -2.30
C ASN A 102 15.40 -7.27 -1.90
N ALA A 103 15.82 -6.44 -2.85
CA ALA A 103 15.70 -4.99 -2.79
C ALA A 103 14.48 -4.58 -3.60
N PHE A 104 13.79 -3.54 -3.16
CA PHE A 104 12.61 -3.04 -3.85
C PHE A 104 12.67 -1.54 -4.06
N LEU A 105 11.95 -1.10 -5.09
CA LEU A 105 11.67 0.30 -5.38
C LEU A 105 10.25 0.39 -5.96
N ASP A 106 9.40 1.15 -5.31
CA ASP A 106 8.07 1.51 -5.79
C ASP A 106 8.04 3.00 -6.10
N VAL A 107 7.48 3.34 -7.23
CA VAL A 107 7.31 4.72 -7.67
C VAL A 107 5.85 4.92 -8.04
N THR A 108 5.18 5.87 -7.43
CA THR A 108 3.79 6.18 -7.76
C THR A 108 3.73 7.40 -8.67
N LEU A 109 3.24 7.21 -9.90
CA LEU A 109 3.09 8.28 -10.87
C LEU A 109 1.77 9.03 -10.67
N PRO A 110 1.79 10.37 -10.66
CA PRO A 110 0.61 11.20 -10.42
C PRO A 110 -0.23 11.34 -11.70
N ILE A 111 -0.91 10.26 -12.09
CA ILE A 111 -1.79 10.23 -13.28
C ILE A 111 -3.28 10.10 -12.92
N GLY A 112 -3.60 10.07 -11.63
CA GLY A 112 -4.97 9.95 -11.14
C GLY A 112 -5.80 11.20 -11.40
N ASN A 113 -7.11 11.08 -11.21
CA ASN A 113 -8.01 12.22 -11.30
C ASN A 113 -7.82 13.14 -10.09
N GLU A 114 -7.69 14.43 -10.31
CA GLU A 114 -7.49 15.44 -9.26
C GLU A 114 -8.55 15.36 -8.14
N ASP A 115 -9.81 15.12 -8.48
CA ASP A 115 -10.89 14.95 -7.50
C ASP A 115 -10.71 13.71 -6.59
N VAL A 116 -9.96 12.70 -7.06
CA VAL A 116 -9.69 11.44 -6.34
C VAL A 116 -8.41 11.52 -5.52
N VAL A 117 -7.31 11.98 -6.15
CA VAL A 117 -5.95 11.91 -5.58
C VAL A 117 -5.41 13.27 -5.09
N GLY A 118 -6.10 14.36 -5.40
CA GLY A 118 -5.62 15.73 -5.20
C GLY A 118 -4.76 16.22 -6.37
N ASP A 119 -4.61 17.55 -6.46
CA ASP A 119 -3.91 18.26 -7.55
C ASP A 119 -2.47 18.61 -7.15
N ASP A 120 -1.78 17.70 -6.48
CA ASP A 120 -0.48 18.04 -5.91
C ASP A 120 0.71 17.59 -6.77
N GLY A 121 0.54 16.62 -7.68
CA GLY A 121 1.57 16.16 -8.62
C GLY A 121 2.82 15.53 -7.96
N GLU A 122 2.74 15.17 -6.70
CA GLU A 122 3.82 14.56 -5.92
C GLU A 122 4.15 13.16 -6.44
N ILE A 123 5.43 12.81 -6.43
CA ILE A 123 5.91 11.47 -6.79
C ILE A 123 6.46 10.80 -5.54
N PRO A 124 5.73 9.88 -4.92
CA PRO A 124 6.24 9.02 -3.86
C PRO A 124 7.22 7.98 -4.39
N PHE A 125 8.33 7.80 -3.67
CA PHE A 125 9.31 6.74 -3.83
C PHE A 125 9.35 5.94 -2.53
N HIS A 126 9.02 4.66 -2.59
CA HIS A 126 9.17 3.74 -1.47
C HIS A 126 10.21 2.67 -1.85
N PHE A 127 11.28 2.55 -1.08
CA PHE A 127 12.39 1.66 -1.40
C PHE A 127 12.99 1.06 -0.14
N GLY A 128 13.61 -0.10 -0.29
CA GLY A 128 14.21 -0.79 0.84
C GLY A 128 14.64 -2.21 0.54
N VAL A 129 14.60 -3.03 1.58
CA VAL A 129 14.94 -4.45 1.50
C VAL A 129 13.87 -5.29 2.17
N GLN A 130 13.64 -6.47 1.62
CA GLN A 130 12.73 -7.48 2.16
C GLN A 130 13.54 -8.75 2.46
N TYR A 131 13.19 -9.41 3.55
CA TYR A 131 13.74 -10.71 3.91
C TYR A 131 12.58 -11.69 4.09
N SER A 132 12.73 -12.88 3.52
CA SER A 132 11.74 -13.93 3.65
C SER A 132 12.39 -15.29 3.89
N GLN A 133 11.75 -16.11 4.71
CA GLN A 133 12.23 -17.44 5.04
C GLN A 133 11.08 -18.40 5.36
N LYS A 134 11.13 -19.58 4.74
CA LYS A 134 10.22 -20.67 5.04
C LYS A 134 10.68 -21.43 6.29
N MET A 135 9.81 -21.55 7.30
CA MET A 135 10.05 -22.23 8.56
C MET A 135 8.95 -23.28 8.82
N GLY A 136 9.09 -24.45 8.24
CA GLY A 136 8.09 -25.51 8.34
C GLY A 136 6.79 -25.14 7.60
N ILE A 137 5.70 -24.93 8.33
CA ILE A 137 4.40 -24.50 7.77
C ILE A 137 4.28 -23.00 7.69
N VAL A 138 5.23 -22.23 8.21
CA VAL A 138 5.21 -20.76 8.23
C VAL A 138 6.17 -20.24 7.17
N ASP A 139 5.69 -19.40 6.28
CA ASP A 139 6.50 -18.51 5.46
C ASP A 139 6.53 -17.15 6.14
N LEU A 140 7.70 -16.71 6.60
CA LEU A 140 7.91 -15.40 7.22
C LEU A 140 8.40 -14.42 6.16
N GLY A 141 7.76 -13.28 6.03
CA GLY A 141 8.20 -12.13 5.25
C GLY A 141 8.42 -10.91 6.14
N THR A 142 9.45 -10.12 5.88
CA THR A 142 9.71 -8.86 6.59
C THR A 142 10.19 -7.80 5.62
N GLU A 143 9.98 -6.54 5.99
CA GLU A 143 10.38 -5.38 5.20
C GLU A 143 11.01 -4.30 6.07
N LEU A 144 12.04 -3.65 5.53
CA LEU A 144 12.57 -2.39 5.98
C LEU A 144 12.59 -1.43 4.79
N GLY A 145 11.75 -0.42 4.83
CA GLY A 145 11.56 0.55 3.76
C GLY A 145 11.68 1.99 4.23
N LEU A 146 11.95 2.87 3.29
CA LEU A 146 11.89 4.32 3.45
C LEU A 146 11.05 4.90 2.31
N GLN A 147 10.06 5.70 2.67
CA GLN A 147 9.29 6.47 1.72
C GLN A 147 9.70 7.93 1.78
N ILE A 148 9.95 8.51 0.61
CA ILE A 148 10.18 9.93 0.38
C ILE A 148 9.27 10.38 -0.75
N GLU A 149 8.92 11.66 -0.77
CA GLU A 149 8.06 12.23 -1.81
C GLU A 149 8.72 13.47 -2.39
N THR A 150 8.53 13.73 -3.68
CA THR A 150 8.94 15.00 -4.28
C THR A 150 8.01 16.11 -3.81
N ALA A 151 8.42 17.36 -3.96
CA ALA A 151 7.51 18.47 -3.82
C ALA A 151 6.50 18.42 -4.98
N GLY A 152 5.22 18.58 -4.66
CA GLY A 152 4.16 18.74 -5.65
C GLY A 152 4.07 20.15 -6.21
N ASP A 153 3.00 20.42 -6.98
CA ASP A 153 2.73 21.74 -7.56
C ASP A 153 2.49 22.81 -6.50
N ASN A 154 1.98 22.40 -5.32
CA ASN A 154 1.84 23.24 -4.13
C ASN A 154 3.18 23.52 -3.41
N LYS A 155 4.31 22.96 -3.91
CA LYS A 155 5.67 23.05 -3.34
C LYS A 155 5.81 22.47 -1.93
N THR A 156 4.85 21.70 -1.48
CA THR A 156 4.88 21.03 -0.19
C THR A 156 5.52 19.65 -0.32
N THR A 157 6.37 19.27 0.62
CA THR A 157 6.90 17.90 0.74
C THR A 157 6.55 17.37 2.12
N PRO A 158 5.91 16.22 2.23
CA PRO A 158 5.57 15.62 3.52
C PRO A 158 6.82 15.06 4.24
N PRO A 159 6.72 14.79 5.54
CA PRO A 159 7.76 14.09 6.28
C PRO A 159 8.07 12.72 5.65
N TRP A 160 9.32 12.31 5.69
CA TRP A 160 9.71 10.96 5.28
C TRP A 160 9.04 9.92 6.18
N THR A 161 8.82 8.73 5.67
CA THR A 161 8.23 7.62 6.42
C THR A 161 9.17 6.42 6.41
N LEU A 162 9.63 5.99 7.59
CA LEU A 162 10.30 4.72 7.78
C LEU A 162 9.22 3.64 7.95
N ASN A 163 9.33 2.55 7.17
CA ASN A 163 8.44 1.40 7.23
C ASN A 163 9.17 0.16 7.77
N LEU A 164 8.53 -0.53 8.72
CA LEU A 164 8.96 -1.83 9.23
C LEU A 164 7.77 -2.79 9.13
N GLY A 165 7.85 -3.77 8.24
CA GLY A 165 6.80 -4.75 8.02
C GLY A 165 7.19 -6.16 8.45
N ALA A 166 6.20 -6.94 8.90
CA ALA A 166 6.33 -8.37 9.12
C ALA A 166 5.02 -9.09 8.82
N GLU A 167 5.11 -10.25 8.16
CA GLU A 167 3.97 -11.10 7.81
C GLU A 167 4.35 -12.56 8.00
N GLY A 168 3.42 -13.35 8.48
CA GLY A 168 3.55 -14.81 8.62
C GLY A 168 2.39 -15.50 7.92
N ASP A 169 2.69 -16.26 6.88
CA ASP A 169 1.76 -17.10 6.13
C ASP A 169 1.80 -18.52 6.65
N PHE A 170 0.64 -19.08 6.97
CA PHE A 170 0.53 -20.42 7.56
C PHE A 170 -0.04 -21.41 6.54
N ALA A 171 0.80 -22.23 5.93
CA ALA A 171 0.40 -23.26 4.98
C ALA A 171 -0.32 -24.42 5.72
N VAL A 172 -1.56 -24.19 6.19
CA VAL A 172 -2.33 -25.16 6.97
C VAL A 172 -2.90 -26.29 6.09
N SER A 173 -3.03 -26.04 4.79
CA SER A 173 -3.39 -27.02 3.79
C SER A 173 -2.89 -26.60 2.40
N GLN A 174 -3.09 -27.44 1.37
CA GLN A 174 -2.79 -27.05 -0.01
C GLN A 174 -3.73 -25.97 -0.56
N MET A 175 -4.87 -25.80 0.07
CA MET A 175 -5.92 -24.87 -0.38
C MET A 175 -5.96 -23.60 0.45
N PHE A 176 -5.66 -23.67 1.74
CA PHE A 176 -5.85 -22.57 2.68
C PHE A 176 -4.54 -22.11 3.29
N THR A 177 -4.26 -20.82 3.18
CA THR A 177 -3.10 -20.14 3.75
C THR A 177 -3.60 -18.90 4.53
N PRO A 178 -4.05 -19.07 5.79
CA PRO A 178 -4.29 -17.91 6.63
C PRO A 178 -2.96 -17.20 6.92
N TYR A 179 -3.03 -15.87 7.08
CA TYR A 179 -1.87 -15.05 7.39
C TYR A 179 -2.20 -13.93 8.36
N VAL A 180 -1.19 -13.44 9.02
CA VAL A 180 -1.25 -12.24 9.85
C VAL A 180 0.01 -11.42 9.64
N GLY A 181 -0.14 -10.10 9.69
CA GLY A 181 0.98 -9.19 9.56
C GLY A 181 0.77 -7.90 10.31
N ILE A 182 1.82 -7.09 10.31
CA ILE A 182 1.83 -5.75 10.86
C ILE A 182 2.81 -4.89 10.08
N ASP A 183 2.41 -3.68 9.73
CA ASP A 183 3.31 -2.63 9.30
C ASP A 183 3.36 -1.53 10.36
N LEU A 184 4.56 -1.07 10.66
CA LEU A 184 4.86 0.04 11.53
C LEU A 184 5.42 1.16 10.68
N TYR A 185 4.79 2.33 10.72
CA TYR A 185 5.27 3.53 10.05
C TYR A 185 5.75 4.54 11.09
N MET A 186 6.93 5.08 10.90
CA MET A 186 7.49 6.16 11.71
C MET A 186 7.73 7.38 10.84
N LEU A 187 7.10 8.49 11.19
CA LEU A 187 7.33 9.75 10.50
C LEU A 187 8.68 10.35 10.92
N LEU A 188 9.41 10.93 9.97
CA LEU A 188 10.73 11.52 10.15
C LEU A 188 10.76 12.92 9.55
N GLY A 189 10.98 13.94 10.38
CA GLY A 189 11.14 15.32 9.92
C GLY A 189 9.89 16.17 10.05
N LYS A 190 9.76 17.12 9.13
CA LYS A 190 8.71 18.13 9.08
C LYS A 190 8.17 18.23 7.66
N PHE A 191 7.03 18.87 7.49
CA PHE A 191 6.67 19.41 6.20
C PHE A 191 7.70 20.44 5.75
N THR A 192 7.97 20.50 4.45
CA THR A 192 8.71 21.60 3.85
C THR A 192 7.82 22.31 2.84
N PHE A 193 7.94 23.62 2.74
CA PHE A 193 7.30 24.44 1.73
C PHE A 193 8.38 25.26 1.01
N ASP A 194 8.44 25.12 -0.32
CA ASP A 194 9.46 25.75 -1.18
C ASP A 194 10.91 25.48 -0.70
N GLY A 195 11.12 24.32 -0.06
CA GLY A 195 12.42 23.89 0.51
C GLY A 195 12.67 24.30 1.96
N ASP A 196 11.87 25.17 2.54
CA ASP A 196 11.98 25.58 3.94
C ASP A 196 11.12 24.70 4.85
N SER A 197 11.67 24.30 6.00
CA SER A 197 10.93 23.48 6.98
C SER A 197 9.87 24.30 7.71
N GLU A 198 8.63 23.79 7.69
CA GLU A 198 7.48 24.44 8.31
C GLU A 198 6.86 23.61 9.43
N GLY A 199 6.28 24.29 10.42
CA GLY A 199 5.50 23.69 11.50
C GLY A 199 6.30 22.84 12.49
N ASP A 200 5.57 21.98 13.20
CA ASP A 200 6.13 21.09 14.22
C ASP A 200 6.77 19.84 13.57
N SER A 201 7.65 19.19 14.33
CA SER A 201 8.30 17.96 13.88
C SER A 201 7.41 16.75 14.19
N PHE A 202 7.24 15.88 13.20
CA PHE A 202 6.57 14.59 13.34
C PHE A 202 7.56 13.45 13.65
N THR A 203 8.84 13.77 13.87
CA THR A 203 9.85 12.73 14.13
C THR A 203 9.51 11.92 15.37
N GLY A 204 9.27 10.63 15.17
CA GLY A 204 8.88 9.68 16.22
C GLY A 204 7.39 9.43 16.33
N ASP A 205 6.55 10.09 15.52
CA ASP A 205 5.14 9.74 15.43
C ASP A 205 4.99 8.40 14.71
N LEU A 206 4.17 7.54 15.32
CA LEU A 206 4.02 6.15 14.92
C LEU A 206 2.60 5.86 14.45
N LEU A 207 2.52 5.05 13.39
CA LEU A 207 1.31 4.39 12.95
C LEU A 207 1.52 2.88 12.94
N PHE A 208 0.47 2.16 13.27
CA PHE A 208 0.39 0.72 13.29
C PHE A 208 -0.69 0.27 12.32
N ASN A 209 -0.36 -0.68 11.47
CA ASN A 209 -1.30 -1.28 10.52
C ASN A 209 -1.25 -2.82 10.64
N PRO A 210 -1.82 -3.42 11.71
CA PRO A 210 -2.00 -4.85 11.75
C PRO A 210 -3.05 -5.28 10.72
N TYR A 211 -2.85 -6.47 10.15
CA TYR A 211 -3.76 -7.09 9.21
C TYR A 211 -3.81 -8.59 9.37
N LEU A 212 -4.88 -9.18 8.88
CA LEU A 212 -5.06 -10.62 8.83
C LEU A 212 -5.86 -10.98 7.58
N GLY A 213 -5.58 -12.16 7.04
CA GLY A 213 -6.25 -12.60 5.83
C GLY A 213 -6.20 -14.09 5.61
N LEU A 214 -6.77 -14.49 4.47
CA LEU A 214 -6.87 -15.87 4.03
C LEU A 214 -6.67 -15.97 2.52
N GLY A 215 -5.58 -16.59 2.13
CA GLY A 215 -5.35 -17.05 0.77
C GLY A 215 -6.07 -18.39 0.51
N ILE A 216 -6.77 -18.51 -0.62
CA ILE A 216 -7.49 -19.70 -1.05
C ILE A 216 -6.99 -20.10 -2.43
N GLN A 217 -6.25 -21.19 -2.54
CA GLN A 217 -5.73 -21.73 -3.79
C GLN A 217 -6.75 -22.71 -4.40
N PHE A 218 -7.42 -22.34 -5.49
CA PHE A 218 -8.35 -23.23 -6.18
C PHE A 218 -7.64 -24.25 -7.07
N ASN A 219 -6.58 -23.82 -7.74
CA ASN A 219 -5.73 -24.66 -8.59
C ASN A 219 -4.39 -23.95 -8.83
N GLN A 220 -3.51 -24.46 -9.68
CA GLN A 220 -2.19 -23.89 -9.95
C GLN A 220 -2.21 -22.50 -10.62
N VAL A 221 -3.34 -22.09 -11.18
CA VAL A 221 -3.50 -20.85 -11.95
C VAL A 221 -4.33 -19.82 -11.19
N LEU A 222 -5.35 -20.27 -10.44
CA LEU A 222 -6.36 -19.39 -9.84
C LEU A 222 -6.32 -19.49 -8.33
N SER A 223 -6.20 -18.32 -7.68
CA SER A 223 -6.37 -18.16 -6.24
C SER A 223 -7.25 -16.93 -5.91
N PHE A 224 -7.74 -16.91 -4.70
CA PHE A 224 -8.50 -15.81 -4.12
C PHE A 224 -7.85 -15.44 -2.80
N ASP A 225 -7.85 -14.16 -2.49
CA ASP A 225 -7.39 -13.63 -1.22
C ASP A 225 -8.43 -12.70 -0.62
N ILE A 226 -8.57 -12.73 0.69
CA ILE A 226 -9.38 -11.78 1.45
C ILE A 226 -8.64 -11.38 2.70
N ASN A 227 -8.57 -10.08 2.98
CA ASN A 227 -7.96 -9.56 4.19
C ASN A 227 -8.73 -8.39 4.81
N ALA A 228 -8.38 -8.08 6.04
CA ALA A 228 -8.76 -6.87 6.72
C ALA A 228 -7.54 -6.24 7.40
N SER A 229 -7.36 -4.94 7.22
CA SER A 229 -6.30 -4.15 7.83
C SER A 229 -6.86 -2.99 8.65
N PHE A 230 -6.08 -2.55 9.65
CA PHE A 230 -6.49 -1.56 10.64
C PHE A 230 -5.36 -0.57 10.87
N LEU A 231 -5.47 0.65 10.32
CA LEU A 231 -4.48 1.70 10.55
C LEU A 231 -4.88 2.56 11.74
N PHE A 232 -3.98 2.73 12.71
CA PHE A 232 -4.15 3.59 13.87
C PHE A 232 -2.79 4.05 14.44
N GLY A 233 -2.79 5.12 15.25
CA GLY A 233 -1.55 5.60 15.88
C GLY A 233 -1.65 7.02 16.40
N ASN A 234 -0.57 7.78 16.30
CA ASN A 234 -0.55 9.18 16.69
C ASN A 234 -1.53 10.00 15.84
N SER A 235 -2.36 10.85 16.49
CA SER A 235 -3.41 11.63 15.84
C SER A 235 -2.89 12.47 14.65
N ASP A 236 -1.75 13.13 14.80
CA ASP A 236 -1.21 13.98 13.73
C ASP A 236 -0.65 13.15 12.58
N ALA A 237 -0.01 12.01 12.86
CA ALA A 237 0.43 11.07 11.83
C ALA A 237 -0.76 10.44 11.09
N MET A 238 -1.85 10.13 11.79
CA MET A 238 -3.10 9.64 11.18
C MET A 238 -3.67 10.67 10.19
N LYS A 239 -3.71 11.95 10.55
CA LYS A 239 -4.20 13.02 9.66
C LYS A 239 -3.34 13.22 8.41
N ILE A 240 -2.06 12.86 8.46
CA ILE A 240 -1.14 12.90 7.31
C ILE A 240 -1.35 11.69 6.40
N LYS A 241 -1.52 10.51 6.99
CA LYS A 241 -1.53 9.22 6.26
C LYS A 241 -2.93 8.67 5.99
N SER A 242 -3.96 9.28 6.58
CA SER A 242 -5.35 8.87 6.40
C SER A 242 -6.30 10.09 6.44
N ARG A 243 -7.62 9.85 6.43
CA ARG A 243 -8.62 10.92 6.33
C ARG A 243 -8.92 11.61 7.66
N SER A 244 -8.69 10.94 8.78
CA SER A 244 -8.95 11.45 10.13
C SER A 244 -8.00 10.81 11.15
N ASP A 245 -8.11 11.17 12.42
CA ASP A 245 -7.35 10.55 13.53
C ASP A 245 -8.03 9.30 14.13
N GLU A 246 -9.18 8.92 13.59
CA GLU A 246 -9.87 7.68 13.95
C GLU A 246 -9.26 6.47 13.25
N VAL A 247 -9.57 5.27 13.75
CA VAL A 247 -9.09 4.01 13.14
C VAL A 247 -9.62 3.88 11.72
N GLN A 248 -8.70 3.68 10.77
CA GLN A 248 -9.07 3.32 9.40
C GLN A 248 -9.13 1.79 9.30
N THR A 249 -10.18 1.28 8.67
CA THR A 249 -10.35 -0.14 8.37
C THR A 249 -10.49 -0.30 6.87
N ILE A 250 -9.72 -1.24 6.29
CA ILE A 250 -9.85 -1.63 4.88
C ILE A 250 -10.12 -3.13 4.82
N ILE A 251 -11.11 -3.52 4.04
CA ILE A 251 -11.38 -4.92 3.67
C ILE A 251 -11.05 -5.06 2.19
N GLU A 252 -10.08 -5.93 1.91
CA GLU A 252 -9.63 -6.23 0.55
C GLU A 252 -10.10 -7.62 0.13
N ALA A 253 -10.54 -7.76 -1.12
CA ALA A 253 -10.82 -9.04 -1.75
C ALA A 253 -10.16 -9.09 -3.14
N SER A 254 -9.37 -10.13 -3.40
CA SER A 254 -8.57 -10.23 -4.62
C SER A 254 -8.75 -11.56 -5.33
N LEU A 255 -8.87 -11.51 -6.66
CA LEU A 255 -8.78 -12.67 -7.53
C LEU A 255 -7.45 -12.65 -8.27
N ILE A 256 -6.64 -13.72 -8.14
CA ILE A 256 -5.27 -13.78 -8.63
C ILE A 256 -5.14 -14.89 -9.66
N LEU A 257 -4.58 -14.54 -10.83
CA LEU A 257 -4.22 -15.46 -11.91
C LEU A 257 -2.69 -15.58 -11.99
N SER A 258 -2.16 -16.81 -11.90
CA SER A 258 -0.74 -17.13 -12.04
C SER A 258 -0.48 -17.80 -13.40
N PHE A 259 0.64 -17.40 -14.08
CA PHE A 259 0.98 -17.93 -15.42
C PHE A 259 2.49 -18.00 -15.65
#